data_30275f25d4a7f8e97d83275ebc1f6dc9
#
_entry.id   30275f25d4a7f8e97d83275ebc1f6dc9
#
_cell.length_a   1.000
_cell.length_b   1.000
_cell.length_c   1.000
_cell.angle_alpha   90.00
_cell.angle_beta   90.00
_cell.angle_gamma   90.00
#
_symmetry.space_group_name_H-M   'P 1'
#
loop_
_entity.id
_entity.type
_entity.pdbx_description
1 polymer ?
#
loop_
_entity_poly.entity_id
_entity_poly.type
_entity_poly.pdbx_seq_one_letter_code
_entity_poly.pdbx_strand_id
1 'polypeptide(L)'
;MTKIRFTPLLDDLPATVPFVGPETQERQRGAEFAARLGANENIFGPSPKAIRAMQEATSEIWKYGDPTSFDLRNALADHLGLAAENIVVGEGIDGLLGYLARMMVQQGDPVVTSDGAYPTFNYHIVGYGGVLHKVPYREDHEDLEGLLACVEHTGARLVYLANPDNPMGTIHDAQAIEAFIERLPKTCLLALDEAYIEFAPDGIAPNSQILFDNVIRFRTFSKGYGMAGARVGYAFGPVALISQFEKIRNHFGMNRVAQIGAIAALSDQQWVSHLRAEVSEARARIGEIAAQNGLSIIASATNFVSIDCGRDGGFAKAVLANLVREGIFVRMPFVAPQDRCIRVSAGPKADLDPFAKILPKALDAARLEN
;
A
#
# COMPACT_ATOMS: atom_id res chain seq x y z
N MET A 1 -39.77 20.87 4.69
CA MET A 1 -39.23 19.59 4.24
C MET A 1 -38.42 19.01 5.37
N THR A 2 -38.71 17.80 5.83
CA THR A 2 -37.93 17.13 6.88
C THR A 2 -36.57 16.76 6.27
N LYS A 3 -35.48 17.40 6.74
CA LYS A 3 -34.13 17.13 6.29
C LYS A 3 -33.73 15.74 6.80
N ILE A 4 -33.30 14.85 5.91
CA ILE A 4 -32.73 13.55 6.29
C ILE A 4 -31.53 13.84 7.20
N ARG A 5 -31.45 13.16 8.34
CA ARG A 5 -30.33 13.28 9.27
C ARG A 5 -29.38 12.12 9.06
N PHE A 6 -28.15 12.45 8.79
CA PHE A 6 -27.04 11.49 8.81
C PHE A 6 -26.50 11.33 10.25
N THR A 7 -25.52 10.47 10.43
CA THR A 7 -24.82 10.36 11.72
C THR A 7 -23.97 11.62 11.95
N PRO A 8 -23.81 12.09 13.20
CA PRO A 8 -22.96 13.25 13.48
C PRO A 8 -21.54 13.09 12.93
N LEU A 9 -20.98 11.88 13.01
CA LEU A 9 -19.66 11.57 12.45
C LEU A 9 -19.57 11.90 10.96
N LEU A 10 -20.60 11.58 10.15
CA LEU A 10 -20.58 11.86 8.72
C LEU A 10 -20.63 13.37 8.42
N ASP A 11 -21.32 14.14 9.26
CA ASP A 11 -21.41 15.60 9.09
C ASP A 11 -20.03 16.28 9.31
N ASP A 12 -19.15 15.67 10.10
CA ASP A 12 -17.79 16.17 10.39
C ASP A 12 -16.72 15.71 9.37
N LEU A 13 -17.03 14.72 8.52
CA LEU A 13 -16.08 14.23 7.54
C LEU A 13 -15.99 15.14 6.31
N PRO A 14 -14.77 15.32 5.73
CA PRO A 14 -14.63 16.14 4.53
C PRO A 14 -15.30 15.46 3.32
N ALA A 15 -16.13 16.21 2.59
CA ALA A 15 -16.77 15.75 1.35
C ALA A 15 -15.79 15.75 0.15
N THR A 16 -14.58 15.22 0.35
CA THR A 16 -13.53 15.19 -0.66
C THR A 16 -13.16 13.76 -1.02
N VAL A 17 -12.82 13.53 -2.29
CA VAL A 17 -12.23 12.25 -2.72
C VAL A 17 -10.77 12.23 -2.28
N PRO A 18 -10.36 11.31 -1.38
CA PRO A 18 -8.99 11.32 -0.83
C PRO A 18 -7.93 10.98 -1.88
N PHE A 19 -8.31 10.35 -2.99
CA PHE A 19 -7.40 9.94 -4.05
C PHE A 19 -7.89 10.42 -5.42
N VAL A 20 -7.05 11.22 -6.10
CA VAL A 20 -7.29 11.64 -7.48
C VAL A 20 -6.47 10.72 -8.38
N GLY A 21 -7.13 9.88 -9.16
CA GLY A 21 -6.49 8.97 -10.11
C GLY A 21 -5.93 9.68 -11.33
N PRO A 22 -5.05 9.01 -12.11
CA PRO A 22 -4.50 9.55 -13.34
C PRO A 22 -5.59 9.89 -14.35
N GLU A 23 -6.66 9.09 -14.46
CA GLU A 23 -7.78 9.32 -15.39
C GLU A 23 -8.48 10.66 -15.16
N THR A 24 -8.62 11.08 -13.91
CA THR A 24 -9.22 12.39 -13.59
C THR A 24 -8.31 13.53 -14.03
N GLN A 25 -7.00 13.38 -13.81
CA GLN A 25 -6.03 14.38 -14.23
C GLN A 25 -5.90 14.43 -15.77
N GLU A 26 -5.96 13.29 -16.47
CA GLU A 26 -5.99 13.22 -17.94
C GLU A 26 -7.20 13.94 -18.51
N ARG A 27 -8.40 13.73 -17.95
CA ARG A 27 -9.60 14.48 -18.33
C ARG A 27 -9.43 15.99 -18.14
N GLN A 28 -8.81 16.41 -17.04
CA GLN A 28 -8.54 17.83 -16.77
C GLN A 28 -7.48 18.42 -17.71
N ARG A 29 -6.47 17.65 -18.06
CA ARG A 29 -5.42 18.05 -19.02
C ARG A 29 -5.90 18.03 -20.48
N GLY A 30 -6.93 17.26 -20.78
CA GLY A 30 -7.36 16.99 -22.15
C GLY A 30 -6.41 16.09 -22.96
N ALA A 31 -5.50 15.35 -22.28
CA ALA A 31 -4.52 14.47 -22.91
C ALA A 31 -4.10 13.35 -21.94
N GLU A 32 -3.83 12.17 -22.48
CA GLU A 32 -3.23 11.05 -21.72
C GLU A 32 -1.83 11.37 -21.22
N PHE A 33 -1.41 10.70 -20.14
CA PHE A 33 -0.04 10.75 -19.68
C PHE A 33 0.87 9.91 -20.59
N ALA A 34 2.04 10.44 -20.91
CA ALA A 34 3.10 9.70 -21.62
C ALA A 34 3.71 8.62 -20.72
N ALA A 35 3.67 8.80 -19.39
CA ALA A 35 4.07 7.80 -18.42
C ALA A 35 3.24 7.93 -17.13
N ARG A 36 2.68 6.82 -16.65
CA ARG A 36 1.89 6.72 -15.41
C ARG A 36 2.73 6.06 -14.31
N LEU A 37 3.53 6.86 -13.60
CA LEU A 37 4.50 6.41 -12.60
C LEU A 37 4.11 6.82 -11.16
N GLY A 38 2.83 7.04 -10.86
CA GLY A 38 2.41 7.63 -9.59
C GLY A 38 1.51 6.78 -8.70
N ALA A 39 0.89 5.71 -9.20
CA ALA A 39 -0.12 4.95 -8.45
C ALA A 39 0.44 3.70 -7.76
N ASN A 40 1.74 3.45 -7.84
CA ASN A 40 2.40 2.23 -7.33
C ASN A 40 1.79 0.94 -7.90
N GLU A 41 1.25 1.02 -9.11
CA GLU A 41 0.87 -0.15 -9.88
C GLU A 41 2.13 -0.88 -10.34
N ASN A 42 2.05 -2.18 -10.52
CA ASN A 42 3.12 -2.93 -11.15
C ASN A 42 2.92 -2.92 -12.67
N ILE A 43 3.60 -2.02 -13.36
CA ILE A 43 3.43 -1.74 -14.80
C ILE A 43 3.85 -2.95 -15.67
N PHE A 44 4.69 -3.85 -15.13
CA PHE A 44 5.07 -5.09 -15.82
C PHE A 44 3.92 -6.10 -15.93
N GLY A 45 2.84 -5.90 -15.18
CA GLY A 45 1.60 -6.65 -15.28
C GLY A 45 1.59 -8.01 -14.58
N PRO A 46 0.43 -8.68 -14.60
CA PRO A 46 0.25 -9.98 -13.96
C PRO A 46 0.85 -11.12 -14.81
N SER A 47 1.03 -12.29 -14.16
CA SER A 47 1.46 -13.52 -14.81
C SER A 47 0.59 -13.87 -16.02
N PRO A 48 1.20 -14.33 -17.14
CA PRO A 48 0.45 -14.85 -18.28
C PRO A 48 -0.48 -16.01 -17.91
N LYS A 49 -0.15 -16.79 -16.87
CA LYS A 49 -1.06 -17.85 -16.35
C LYS A 49 -2.29 -17.23 -15.70
N ALA A 50 -2.11 -16.16 -14.90
CA ALA A 50 -3.21 -15.45 -14.27
C ALA A 50 -4.13 -14.80 -15.33
N ILE A 51 -3.56 -14.16 -16.35
CA ILE A 51 -4.33 -13.57 -17.46
C ILE A 51 -5.20 -14.63 -18.13
N ARG A 52 -4.62 -15.77 -18.52
CA ARG A 52 -5.38 -16.86 -19.17
C ARG A 52 -6.49 -17.39 -18.27
N ALA A 53 -6.19 -17.66 -17.00
CA ALA A 53 -7.17 -18.17 -16.04
C ALA A 53 -8.34 -17.19 -15.86
N MET A 54 -8.07 -15.89 -15.79
CA MET A 54 -9.12 -14.86 -15.72
C MET A 54 -9.95 -14.80 -17.01
N GLN A 55 -9.31 -14.86 -18.18
CA GLN A 55 -10.02 -14.88 -19.48
C GLN A 55 -10.96 -16.08 -19.61
N GLU A 56 -10.49 -17.28 -19.23
CA GLU A 56 -11.30 -18.51 -19.25
C GLU A 56 -12.49 -18.41 -18.26
N ALA A 57 -12.26 -17.82 -17.07
CA ALA A 57 -13.29 -17.65 -16.06
C ALA A 57 -14.35 -16.60 -16.41
N THR A 58 -14.10 -15.73 -17.40
CA THR A 58 -15.03 -14.63 -17.77
C THR A 58 -16.40 -15.16 -18.22
N SER A 59 -16.47 -16.31 -18.87
CA SER A 59 -17.74 -16.95 -19.27
C SER A 59 -18.63 -17.35 -18.08
N GLU A 60 -18.04 -17.50 -16.89
CA GLU A 60 -18.69 -17.90 -15.65
C GLU A 60 -19.04 -16.71 -14.73
N ILE A 61 -18.86 -15.46 -15.20
CA ILE A 61 -19.04 -14.25 -14.37
C ILE A 61 -20.50 -14.04 -13.88
N TRP A 62 -21.44 -14.74 -14.48
CA TRP A 62 -22.84 -14.76 -14.04
C TRP A 62 -23.04 -15.47 -12.68
N LYS A 63 -22.06 -16.24 -12.22
CA LYS A 63 -22.04 -16.87 -10.89
C LYS A 63 -21.34 -15.97 -9.90
N TYR A 64 -21.84 -15.90 -8.68
CA TYR A 64 -21.08 -15.31 -7.58
C TYR A 64 -19.74 -16.04 -7.37
N GLY A 65 -18.77 -15.34 -6.82
CA GLY A 65 -17.57 -15.97 -6.27
C GLY A 65 -17.90 -16.91 -5.09
N ASP A 66 -16.97 -17.78 -4.74
CA ASP A 66 -17.13 -18.57 -3.51
C ASP A 66 -17.06 -17.61 -2.30
N PRO A 67 -18.12 -17.55 -1.45
CA PRO A 67 -18.17 -16.66 -0.29
C PRO A 67 -17.13 -17.00 0.77
N THR A 68 -16.64 -18.25 0.80
CA THR A 68 -15.58 -18.69 1.70
C THR A 68 -14.18 -18.54 1.09
N SER A 69 -14.11 -18.33 -0.23
CA SER A 69 -12.85 -18.33 -1.00
C SER A 69 -11.98 -19.55 -0.69
N PHE A 70 -12.61 -20.71 -0.60
CA PHE A 70 -12.00 -21.95 -0.10
C PHE A 70 -10.71 -22.30 -0.85
N ASP A 71 -10.73 -22.36 -2.18
CA ASP A 71 -9.57 -22.75 -2.97
C ASP A 71 -8.42 -21.74 -2.81
N LEU A 72 -8.72 -20.43 -2.81
CA LEU A 72 -7.70 -19.39 -2.64
C LEU A 72 -7.10 -19.42 -1.23
N ARG A 73 -7.91 -19.62 -0.19
CA ARG A 73 -7.41 -19.72 1.19
C ARG A 73 -6.50 -20.94 1.37
N ASN A 74 -6.85 -22.09 0.79
CA ASN A 74 -6.00 -23.28 0.84
C ASN A 74 -4.70 -23.08 0.06
N ALA A 75 -4.74 -22.48 -1.13
CA ALA A 75 -3.53 -22.17 -1.89
C ALA A 75 -2.59 -21.22 -1.13
N LEU A 76 -3.15 -20.22 -0.44
CA LEU A 76 -2.39 -19.31 0.42
C LEU A 76 -1.83 -20.04 1.66
N ALA A 77 -2.60 -20.94 2.26
CA ALA A 77 -2.18 -21.75 3.40
C ALA A 77 -0.95 -22.61 3.03
N ASP A 78 -1.02 -23.31 1.91
CA ASP A 78 0.09 -24.10 1.38
C ASP A 78 1.32 -23.23 1.11
N HIS A 79 1.13 -22.05 0.49
CA HIS A 79 2.22 -21.11 0.18
C HIS A 79 2.91 -20.53 1.42
N LEU A 80 2.14 -20.26 2.49
CA LEU A 80 2.65 -19.65 3.72
C LEU A 80 3.08 -20.69 4.77
N GLY A 81 2.73 -21.97 4.58
CA GLY A 81 2.92 -23.04 5.57
C GLY A 81 2.01 -22.87 6.79
N LEU A 82 0.77 -22.43 6.59
CA LEU A 82 -0.24 -22.17 7.62
C LEU A 82 -1.48 -23.05 7.41
N ALA A 83 -2.41 -23.03 8.38
CA ALA A 83 -3.75 -23.57 8.17
C ALA A 83 -4.67 -22.53 7.51
N ALA A 84 -5.66 -22.96 6.71
CA ALA A 84 -6.58 -22.04 6.04
C ALA A 84 -7.40 -21.17 7.02
N GLU A 85 -7.61 -21.63 8.24
CA GLU A 85 -8.28 -20.91 9.32
C GLU A 85 -7.48 -19.69 9.81
N ASN A 86 -6.17 -19.65 9.55
CA ASN A 86 -5.31 -18.52 9.85
C ASN A 86 -5.39 -17.42 8.80
N ILE A 87 -6.17 -17.59 7.73
CA ILE A 87 -6.18 -16.69 6.57
C ILE A 87 -7.58 -16.19 6.28
N VAL A 88 -7.71 -14.90 6.04
CA VAL A 88 -8.90 -14.27 5.45
C VAL A 88 -8.52 -13.55 4.17
N VAL A 89 -9.38 -13.62 3.16
CA VAL A 89 -9.22 -12.88 1.89
C VAL A 89 -10.29 -11.80 1.75
N GLY A 90 -9.99 -10.75 1.02
CA GLY A 90 -10.89 -9.60 0.83
C GLY A 90 -10.55 -8.76 -0.38
N GLU A 91 -11.31 -7.68 -0.56
CA GLU A 91 -11.27 -6.77 -1.70
C GLU A 91 -10.02 -5.85 -1.67
N GLY A 92 -8.85 -6.47 -1.70
CA GLY A 92 -7.56 -5.83 -1.45
C GLY A 92 -7.32 -5.59 0.04
N ILE A 93 -6.14 -5.08 0.38
CA ILE A 93 -5.82 -4.69 1.77
C ILE A 93 -6.79 -3.60 2.25
N ASP A 94 -7.20 -2.68 1.39
CA ASP A 94 -8.09 -1.58 1.77
C ASP A 94 -9.42 -2.08 2.36
N GLY A 95 -10.05 -3.09 1.76
CA GLY A 95 -11.25 -3.71 2.30
C GLY A 95 -11.00 -4.36 3.65
N LEU A 96 -9.88 -5.08 3.78
CA LEU A 96 -9.50 -5.74 5.05
C LEU A 96 -9.16 -4.74 6.15
N LEU A 97 -8.48 -3.63 5.83
CA LEU A 97 -8.22 -2.54 6.79
C LEU A 97 -9.52 -1.85 7.23
N GLY A 98 -10.49 -1.70 6.31
CA GLY A 98 -11.82 -1.20 6.64
C GLY A 98 -12.56 -2.11 7.62
N TYR A 99 -12.49 -3.43 7.41
CA TYR A 99 -13.04 -4.42 8.35
C TYR A 99 -12.29 -4.39 9.69
N LEU A 100 -10.96 -4.29 9.68
CA LEU A 100 -10.18 -4.16 10.91
C LEU A 100 -10.60 -2.91 11.71
N ALA A 101 -10.71 -1.76 11.06
CA ALA A 101 -11.18 -0.54 11.70
C ALA A 101 -12.58 -0.73 12.32
N ARG A 102 -13.51 -1.35 11.58
CA ARG A 102 -14.86 -1.68 12.09
C ARG A 102 -14.85 -2.62 13.29
N MET A 103 -13.87 -3.54 13.40
CA MET A 103 -13.75 -4.46 14.53
C MET A 103 -13.15 -3.81 15.78
N MET A 104 -12.22 -2.86 15.58
CA MET A 104 -11.34 -2.40 16.64
C MET A 104 -11.67 -1.00 17.16
N VAL A 105 -12.42 -0.19 16.37
CA VAL A 105 -12.56 1.25 16.60
C VAL A 105 -14.00 1.62 16.92
N GLN A 106 -14.16 2.34 18.02
CA GLN A 106 -15.35 3.12 18.37
C GLN A 106 -15.02 4.60 18.35
N GLN A 107 -16.04 5.45 18.41
CA GLN A 107 -15.86 6.89 18.46
C GLN A 107 -15.00 7.31 19.65
N GLY A 108 -13.90 8.02 19.37
CA GLY A 108 -12.96 8.51 20.36
C GLY A 108 -11.82 7.54 20.71
N ASP A 109 -11.83 6.30 20.21
CA ASP A 109 -10.74 5.36 20.47
C ASP A 109 -9.42 5.84 19.86
N PRO A 110 -8.31 5.84 20.64
CA PRO A 110 -7.01 6.19 20.12
C PRO A 110 -6.43 5.08 19.23
N VAL A 111 -5.87 5.48 18.09
CA VAL A 111 -5.18 4.60 17.15
C VAL A 111 -3.85 5.24 16.77
N VAL A 112 -2.77 4.45 16.79
CA VAL A 112 -1.41 4.94 16.53
C VAL A 112 -0.96 4.56 15.12
N THR A 113 -0.31 5.50 14.42
CA THR A 113 0.30 5.30 13.10
C THR A 113 1.43 6.31 12.89
N SER A 114 2.24 6.14 11.86
CA SER A 114 3.24 7.13 11.48
C SER A 114 2.62 8.30 10.71
N ASP A 115 3.15 9.51 10.91
CA ASP A 115 2.65 10.70 10.23
C ASP A 115 3.12 10.76 8.78
N GLY A 116 2.20 10.53 7.86
CA GLY A 116 2.48 10.40 6.43
C GLY A 116 2.42 8.97 5.90
N ALA A 117 2.23 7.96 6.77
CA ALA A 117 1.99 6.57 6.36
C ALA A 117 0.74 6.42 5.49
N TYR A 118 0.54 5.21 4.96
CA TYR A 118 -0.50 4.89 3.99
C TYR A 118 -1.89 5.45 4.36
N PRO A 119 -2.44 6.39 3.57
CA PRO A 119 -3.57 7.21 4.00
C PRO A 119 -4.91 6.46 4.06
N THR A 120 -5.07 5.31 3.39
CA THR A 120 -6.34 4.56 3.41
C THR A 120 -6.64 4.00 4.79
N PHE A 121 -5.62 3.54 5.54
CA PHE A 121 -5.81 3.15 6.93
C PHE A 121 -6.38 4.33 7.74
N ASN A 122 -5.75 5.49 7.65
CA ASN A 122 -6.17 6.70 8.34
C ASN A 122 -7.61 7.10 7.99
N TYR A 123 -7.97 6.99 6.71
CA TYR A 123 -9.32 7.25 6.22
C TYR A 123 -10.35 6.34 6.90
N HIS A 124 -10.08 5.05 7.01
CA HIS A 124 -10.96 4.11 7.70
C HIS A 124 -11.09 4.43 9.20
N ILE A 125 -9.98 4.69 9.88
CA ILE A 125 -9.99 5.01 11.32
C ILE A 125 -10.87 6.24 11.60
N VAL A 126 -10.64 7.32 10.86
CA VAL A 126 -11.44 8.56 10.99
C VAL A 126 -12.88 8.29 10.61
N GLY A 127 -13.13 7.49 9.56
CA GLY A 127 -14.47 7.11 9.11
C GLY A 127 -15.29 6.28 10.13
N TYR A 128 -14.63 5.63 11.09
CA TYR A 128 -15.27 4.97 12.24
C TYR A 128 -15.20 5.79 13.54
N GLY A 129 -14.71 7.03 13.47
CA GLY A 129 -14.66 7.95 14.61
C GLY A 129 -13.47 7.77 15.52
N GLY A 130 -12.46 7.02 15.12
CA GLY A 130 -11.20 6.87 15.86
C GLY A 130 -10.37 8.16 15.82
N VAL A 131 -9.53 8.34 16.82
CA VAL A 131 -8.58 9.46 16.96
C VAL A 131 -7.20 8.99 16.60
N LEU A 132 -6.63 9.54 15.52
CA LEU A 132 -5.29 9.21 15.07
C LEU A 132 -4.24 9.95 15.90
N HIS A 133 -3.35 9.18 16.51
CA HIS A 133 -2.12 9.65 17.12
C HIS A 133 -0.96 9.32 16.17
N LYS A 134 -0.35 10.35 15.62
CA LYS A 134 0.63 10.22 14.55
C LYS A 134 2.03 10.47 15.06
N VAL A 135 2.93 9.55 14.76
CA VAL A 135 4.34 9.60 15.13
C VAL A 135 5.17 10.07 13.92
N PRO A 136 5.99 11.11 14.04
CA PRO A 136 6.87 11.52 12.95
C PRO A 136 7.83 10.41 12.53
N TYR A 137 8.16 10.38 11.25
CA TYR A 137 9.25 9.55 10.74
C TYR A 137 10.59 9.98 11.34
N ARG A 138 11.48 9.01 11.49
CA ARG A 138 12.87 9.23 11.91
C ARG A 138 13.80 8.76 10.80
N GLU A 139 14.58 9.68 10.23
CA GLU A 139 15.52 9.38 9.14
C GLU A 139 14.83 8.61 7.98
N ASP A 140 13.66 9.10 7.59
CA ASP A 140 12.81 8.53 6.54
C ASP A 140 12.26 7.10 6.81
N HIS A 141 12.39 6.58 8.03
CA HIS A 141 11.78 5.33 8.48
C HIS A 141 10.62 5.59 9.44
N GLU A 142 9.66 4.68 9.48
CA GLU A 142 8.69 4.66 10.56
C GLU A 142 9.42 4.43 11.89
N ASP A 143 9.19 5.28 12.90
CA ASP A 143 9.92 5.24 14.17
C ASP A 143 9.29 4.22 15.14
N LEU A 144 9.84 3.00 15.17
CA LEU A 144 9.34 1.92 16.04
C LEU A 144 9.33 2.31 17.52
N GLU A 145 10.35 3.02 18.01
CA GLU A 145 10.42 3.49 19.41
C GLU A 145 9.36 4.55 19.69
N GLY A 146 9.17 5.49 18.75
CA GLY A 146 8.15 6.51 18.83
C GLY A 146 6.74 5.93 18.80
N LEU A 147 6.50 4.93 17.93
CA LEU A 147 5.22 4.22 17.86
C LEU A 147 4.90 3.50 19.17
N LEU A 148 5.88 2.80 19.75
CA LEU A 148 5.72 2.11 21.04
C LEU A 148 5.41 3.08 22.17
N ALA A 149 6.19 4.14 22.30
CA ALA A 149 5.96 5.18 23.31
C ALA A 149 4.58 5.85 23.16
N CYS A 150 4.14 6.07 21.92
CA CYS A 150 2.82 6.63 21.63
C CYS A 150 1.69 5.67 22.02
N VAL A 151 1.84 4.37 21.76
CA VAL A 151 0.86 3.33 22.19
C VAL A 151 0.75 3.31 23.71
N GLU A 152 1.89 3.31 24.43
CA GLU A 152 1.92 3.32 25.90
C GLU A 152 1.27 4.59 26.48
N HIS A 153 1.58 5.75 25.90
CA HIS A 153 1.07 7.03 26.38
C HIS A 153 -0.45 7.19 26.18
N THR A 154 -0.96 6.73 25.02
CA THR A 154 -2.36 6.90 24.64
C THR A 154 -3.26 5.76 25.09
N GLY A 155 -2.68 4.60 25.44
CA GLY A 155 -3.42 3.38 25.72
C GLY A 155 -4.10 2.82 24.47
N ALA A 156 -3.57 3.12 23.27
CA ALA A 156 -4.13 2.66 22.00
C ALA A 156 -4.18 1.14 21.92
N ARG A 157 -5.30 0.62 21.41
CA ARG A 157 -5.52 -0.82 21.19
C ARG A 157 -5.23 -1.27 19.77
N LEU A 158 -4.88 -0.33 18.90
CA LEU A 158 -4.53 -0.59 17.50
C LEU A 158 -3.37 0.31 17.09
N VAL A 159 -2.34 -0.30 16.51
CA VAL A 159 -1.22 0.39 15.86
C VAL A 159 -1.03 -0.16 14.44
N TYR A 160 -0.74 0.72 13.50
CA TYR A 160 -0.43 0.37 12.11
C TYR A 160 1.03 0.63 11.81
N LEU A 161 1.67 -0.32 11.15
CA LEU A 161 3.04 -0.25 10.65
C LEU A 161 3.11 -0.89 9.27
N ALA A 162 3.76 -0.23 8.30
CA ALA A 162 4.02 -0.78 6.98
C ALA A 162 5.50 -1.18 6.82
N ASN A 163 5.74 -2.42 6.41
CA ASN A 163 7.10 -2.90 6.16
C ASN A 163 7.15 -3.87 4.97
N PRO A 164 7.67 -3.45 3.79
CA PRO A 164 8.26 -2.14 3.46
C PRO A 164 7.26 -0.99 3.49
N ASP A 165 7.76 0.20 3.85
CA ASP A 165 6.95 1.41 4.02
C ASP A 165 6.42 2.00 2.71
N ASN A 166 5.30 2.65 2.79
CA ASN A 166 4.77 3.58 1.81
C ASN A 166 4.37 4.87 2.55
N PRO A 167 5.07 6.02 2.37
CA PRO A 167 5.56 6.47 1.06
C PRO A 167 7.08 6.40 0.81
N MET A 168 7.92 6.08 1.80
CA MET A 168 9.36 6.25 1.63
C MET A 168 10.06 5.04 0.99
N GLY A 169 9.49 3.84 1.10
CA GLY A 169 10.07 2.60 0.57
C GLY A 169 11.09 1.95 1.50
N THR A 170 11.30 2.51 2.67
CA THR A 170 12.26 2.04 3.68
C THR A 170 11.80 0.76 4.36
N ILE A 171 12.72 0.10 5.07
CA ILE A 171 12.47 -1.19 5.72
C ILE A 171 13.10 -1.25 7.10
N HIS A 172 12.48 -2.03 7.95
CA HIS A 172 13.08 -2.62 9.14
C HIS A 172 13.32 -4.11 8.88
N ASP A 173 14.36 -4.69 9.44
CA ASP A 173 14.57 -6.14 9.36
C ASP A 173 13.59 -6.90 10.28
N ALA A 174 13.49 -8.22 10.05
CA ALA A 174 12.57 -9.06 10.81
C ALA A 174 12.84 -9.01 12.32
N GLN A 175 14.10 -8.92 12.73
CA GLN A 175 14.48 -8.87 14.15
C GLN A 175 13.98 -7.58 14.82
N ALA A 176 14.08 -6.44 14.14
CA ALA A 176 13.55 -5.18 14.66
C ALA A 176 12.02 -5.21 14.78
N ILE A 177 11.33 -5.81 13.80
CA ILE A 177 9.86 -5.99 13.84
C ILE A 177 9.48 -6.94 14.99
N GLU A 178 10.17 -8.06 15.16
CA GLU A 178 9.91 -9.02 16.25
C GLU A 178 10.13 -8.37 17.62
N ALA A 179 11.23 -7.63 17.80
CA ALA A 179 11.50 -6.90 19.03
C ALA A 179 10.44 -5.82 19.34
N PHE A 180 9.93 -5.14 18.31
CA PHE A 180 8.79 -4.22 18.43
C PHE A 180 7.53 -4.94 18.92
N ILE A 181 7.19 -6.10 18.30
CA ILE A 181 6.01 -6.91 18.66
C ILE A 181 6.11 -7.42 20.10
N GLU A 182 7.27 -7.87 20.54
CA GLU A 182 7.49 -8.37 21.90
C GLU A 182 7.24 -7.30 22.98
N ARG A 183 7.57 -6.05 22.67
CA ARG A 183 7.42 -4.89 23.56
C ARG A 183 6.02 -4.27 23.53
N LEU A 184 5.23 -4.52 22.49
CA LEU A 184 3.86 -4.02 22.42
C LEU A 184 3.01 -4.54 23.58
N PRO A 185 2.16 -3.71 24.21
CA PRO A 185 1.16 -4.19 25.15
C PRO A 185 0.32 -5.30 24.53
N LYS A 186 0.10 -6.38 25.24
CA LYS A 186 -0.68 -7.55 24.72
C LYS A 186 -2.12 -7.20 24.40
N THR A 187 -2.61 -6.07 24.87
CA THR A 187 -3.94 -5.50 24.53
C THR A 187 -3.93 -4.63 23.28
N CYS A 188 -2.75 -4.34 22.71
CA CYS A 188 -2.61 -3.57 21.47
C CYS A 188 -2.39 -4.51 20.30
N LEU A 189 -3.27 -4.45 19.29
CA LEU A 189 -3.15 -5.17 18.04
C LEU A 189 -2.23 -4.41 17.08
N LEU A 190 -1.26 -5.10 16.50
CA LEU A 190 -0.48 -4.59 15.37
C LEU A 190 -1.15 -4.99 14.04
N ALA A 191 -1.48 -4.00 13.22
CA ALA A 191 -1.74 -4.17 11.81
C ALA A 191 -0.43 -4.01 11.04
N LEU A 192 0.22 -5.12 10.69
CA LEU A 192 1.48 -5.13 9.94
C LEU A 192 1.17 -5.23 8.45
N ASP A 193 1.35 -4.12 7.73
CA ASP A 193 1.11 -4.03 6.30
C ASP A 193 2.38 -4.42 5.52
N GLU A 194 2.32 -5.56 4.85
CA GLU A 194 3.39 -6.14 4.04
C GLU A 194 3.06 -6.07 2.54
N ALA A 195 2.37 -5.01 2.10
CA ALA A 195 1.91 -4.88 0.71
C ALA A 195 3.03 -4.96 -0.34
N TYR A 196 4.27 -4.71 0.03
CA TYR A 196 5.42 -4.69 -0.87
C TYR A 196 6.45 -5.79 -0.59
N ILE A 197 6.09 -6.77 0.25
CA ILE A 197 7.07 -7.75 0.75
C ILE A 197 7.70 -8.59 -0.36
N GLU A 198 7.01 -8.83 -1.47
CA GLU A 198 7.54 -9.58 -2.60
C GLU A 198 8.74 -8.89 -3.26
N PHE A 199 8.91 -7.58 -3.10
CA PHE A 199 10.03 -6.80 -3.63
C PHE A 199 11.20 -6.65 -2.66
N ALA A 200 10.96 -6.92 -1.39
CA ALA A 200 11.96 -6.76 -0.33
C ALA A 200 13.04 -7.86 -0.41
N PRO A 201 14.24 -7.58 0.11
CA PRO A 201 15.23 -8.63 0.36
C PRO A 201 14.69 -9.71 1.32
N ASP A 202 15.32 -10.88 1.29
CA ASP A 202 14.98 -11.93 2.25
C ASP A 202 15.37 -11.48 3.68
N GLY A 203 14.61 -11.93 4.69
CA GLY A 203 14.86 -11.57 6.09
C GLY A 203 14.25 -10.25 6.56
N ILE A 204 13.44 -9.60 5.74
CA ILE A 204 12.75 -8.33 6.12
C ILE A 204 11.46 -8.59 6.89
N ALA A 205 10.74 -9.65 6.57
CA ALA A 205 9.54 -10.02 7.31
C ALA A 205 9.83 -11.13 8.32
N PRO A 206 9.19 -11.11 9.49
CA PRO A 206 9.17 -12.28 10.38
C PRO A 206 8.69 -13.53 9.65
N ASN A 207 9.15 -14.71 10.07
CA ASN A 207 8.69 -15.97 9.48
C ASN A 207 7.16 -16.04 9.50
N SER A 208 6.52 -16.36 8.37
CA SER A 208 5.05 -16.44 8.25
C SER A 208 4.44 -17.52 9.13
N GLN A 209 5.17 -18.58 9.43
CA GLN A 209 4.73 -19.67 10.30
C GLN A 209 4.72 -19.30 11.79
N ILE A 210 5.37 -18.21 12.18
CA ILE A 210 5.32 -17.69 13.56
C ILE A 210 4.15 -16.71 13.65
N LEU A 211 3.11 -17.13 14.37
CA LEU A 211 1.93 -16.29 14.62
C LEU A 211 2.03 -15.67 16.02
N PHE A 212 2.01 -14.34 16.07
CA PHE A 212 2.00 -13.58 17.32
C PHE A 212 0.56 -13.30 17.74
N ASP A 213 0.24 -13.45 19.02
CA ASP A 213 -1.14 -13.38 19.55
C ASP A 213 -1.85 -12.04 19.27
N ASN A 214 -1.10 -10.96 19.06
CA ASN A 214 -1.60 -9.60 18.85
C ASN A 214 -1.14 -8.99 17.52
N VAL A 215 -0.94 -9.79 16.46
CA VAL A 215 -0.55 -9.31 15.15
C VAL A 215 -1.46 -9.88 14.06
N ILE A 216 -1.91 -9.01 13.17
CA ILE A 216 -2.49 -9.39 11.88
C ILE A 216 -1.59 -8.82 10.79
N ARG A 217 -1.15 -9.69 9.88
CA ARG A 217 -0.28 -9.33 8.75
C ARG A 217 -1.11 -9.25 7.48
N PHE A 218 -0.90 -8.20 6.70
CA PHE A 218 -1.68 -7.91 5.49
C PHE A 218 -0.79 -7.98 4.26
N ARG A 219 -1.22 -8.71 3.22
CA ARG A 219 -0.55 -8.82 1.91
C ARG A 219 -1.55 -8.68 0.77
N THR A 220 -1.05 -8.39 -0.43
CA THR A 220 -1.90 -8.09 -1.58
C THR A 220 -1.37 -8.69 -2.88
N PHE A 221 -2.31 -8.99 -3.78
CA PHE A 221 -1.98 -9.31 -5.18
C PHE A 221 -1.81 -8.05 -6.06
N SER A 222 -2.06 -6.86 -5.49
CA SER A 222 -2.01 -5.60 -6.24
C SER A 222 -0.60 -5.20 -6.69
N LYS A 223 0.44 -5.63 -5.94
CA LYS A 223 1.82 -5.14 -6.10
C LYS A 223 2.74 -6.21 -6.72
N GLY A 224 3.24 -7.15 -5.94
CA GLY A 224 4.14 -8.20 -6.41
C GLY A 224 3.57 -9.05 -7.53
N TYR A 225 2.28 -9.29 -7.52
CA TYR A 225 1.58 -10.09 -8.53
C TYR A 225 1.00 -9.30 -9.71
N GLY A 226 1.09 -7.96 -9.70
CA GLY A 226 0.63 -7.11 -10.81
C GLY A 226 -0.89 -7.05 -11.02
N MET A 227 -1.71 -7.37 -10.00
CA MET A 227 -3.15 -7.53 -10.11
C MET A 227 -3.95 -6.43 -9.40
N ALA A 228 -3.48 -5.17 -9.46
CA ALA A 228 -4.10 -4.06 -8.74
C ALA A 228 -5.60 -3.90 -9.03
N GLY A 229 -6.01 -4.02 -10.29
CA GLY A 229 -7.40 -3.90 -10.72
C GLY A 229 -8.30 -5.07 -10.32
N ALA A 230 -7.74 -6.24 -9.99
CA ALA A 230 -8.51 -7.41 -9.56
C ALA A 230 -9.05 -7.30 -8.14
N ARG A 231 -8.48 -6.41 -7.31
CA ARG A 231 -8.87 -6.16 -5.92
C ARG A 231 -8.80 -7.42 -5.05
N VAL A 232 -7.64 -8.05 -4.98
CA VAL A 232 -7.38 -9.22 -4.12
C VAL A 232 -6.32 -8.90 -3.09
N GLY A 233 -6.65 -9.11 -1.83
CA GLY A 233 -5.74 -9.05 -0.69
C GLY A 233 -6.05 -10.15 0.30
N TYR A 234 -5.14 -10.37 1.22
CA TYR A 234 -5.35 -11.32 2.30
C TYR A 234 -4.69 -10.83 3.59
N ALA A 235 -5.24 -11.29 4.70
CA ALA A 235 -4.62 -11.12 6.01
C ALA A 235 -4.46 -12.47 6.67
N PHE A 236 -3.43 -12.61 7.52
CA PHE A 236 -3.18 -13.82 8.26
C PHE A 236 -2.68 -13.52 9.68
N GLY A 237 -2.97 -14.45 10.57
CA GLY A 237 -2.66 -14.34 12.00
C GLY A 237 -3.30 -15.45 12.79
N PRO A 238 -3.35 -15.34 14.14
CA PRO A 238 -4.02 -16.31 15.00
C PRO A 238 -5.50 -16.50 14.63
N VAL A 239 -5.98 -17.72 14.63
CA VAL A 239 -7.39 -18.07 14.32
C VAL A 239 -8.38 -17.21 15.12
N ALA A 240 -8.07 -16.95 16.40
CA ALA A 240 -8.91 -16.13 17.27
C ALA A 240 -9.14 -14.69 16.74
N LEU A 241 -8.16 -14.13 16.05
CA LEU A 241 -8.24 -12.80 15.40
C LEU A 241 -8.89 -12.90 14.02
N ILE A 242 -8.42 -13.84 13.19
CA ILE A 242 -8.87 -13.98 11.80
C ILE A 242 -10.36 -14.35 11.72
N SER A 243 -10.86 -15.21 12.59
CA SER A 243 -12.27 -15.60 12.62
C SER A 243 -13.23 -14.43 12.88
N GLN A 244 -12.75 -13.32 13.46
CA GLN A 244 -13.61 -12.17 13.71
C GLN A 244 -14.03 -11.46 12.41
N PHE A 245 -13.22 -11.53 11.36
CA PHE A 245 -13.57 -10.96 10.05
C PHE A 245 -14.84 -11.60 9.47
N GLU A 246 -15.08 -12.89 9.73
CA GLU A 246 -16.27 -13.59 9.23
C GLU A 246 -17.59 -12.98 9.73
N LYS A 247 -17.58 -12.27 10.87
CA LYS A 247 -18.75 -11.63 11.44
C LYS A 247 -19.19 -10.37 10.71
N ILE A 248 -18.28 -9.75 9.93
CA ILE A 248 -18.50 -8.38 9.43
C ILE A 248 -18.10 -8.16 7.98
N ARG A 249 -17.29 -9.06 7.38
CA ARG A 249 -16.84 -8.92 6.01
C ARG A 249 -17.98 -9.07 5.00
N ASN A 250 -17.82 -8.49 3.84
CA ASN A 250 -18.70 -8.75 2.70
C ASN A 250 -18.35 -10.12 2.08
N HIS A 251 -19.21 -11.10 2.29
CA HIS A 251 -18.96 -12.48 1.83
C HIS A 251 -18.90 -12.62 0.30
N PHE A 252 -19.52 -11.73 -0.45
CA PHE A 252 -19.53 -11.73 -1.92
C PHE A 252 -18.76 -10.54 -2.54
N GLY A 253 -17.91 -9.86 -1.75
CA GLY A 253 -17.16 -8.69 -2.22
C GLY A 253 -16.10 -9.04 -3.27
N MET A 254 -15.46 -10.20 -3.14
CA MET A 254 -14.49 -10.67 -4.13
C MET A 254 -15.19 -11.35 -5.31
N ASN A 255 -14.93 -10.84 -6.52
CA ASN A 255 -15.49 -11.44 -7.72
C ASN A 255 -14.80 -12.77 -8.08
N ARG A 256 -15.53 -13.63 -8.82
CA ARG A 256 -15.07 -14.98 -9.19
C ARG A 256 -13.79 -14.96 -10.02
N VAL A 257 -13.69 -14.07 -10.99
CA VAL A 257 -12.54 -13.98 -11.90
C VAL A 257 -11.27 -13.61 -11.12
N ALA A 258 -11.39 -12.72 -10.14
CA ALA A 258 -10.28 -12.32 -9.28
C ALA A 258 -9.77 -13.46 -8.41
N GLN A 259 -10.66 -14.28 -7.81
CA GLN A 259 -10.28 -15.45 -7.01
C GLN A 259 -9.48 -16.45 -7.85
N ILE A 260 -9.98 -16.78 -9.05
CA ILE A 260 -9.32 -17.71 -9.99
C ILE A 260 -7.99 -17.15 -10.46
N GLY A 261 -7.92 -15.88 -10.83
CA GLY A 261 -6.70 -15.21 -11.24
C GLY A 261 -5.64 -15.18 -10.13
N ALA A 262 -6.05 -14.95 -8.88
CA ALA A 262 -5.14 -14.94 -7.74
C ALA A 262 -4.51 -16.33 -7.48
N ILE A 263 -5.28 -17.42 -7.57
CA ILE A 263 -4.76 -18.79 -7.47
C ILE A 263 -3.72 -19.05 -8.55
N ALA A 264 -4.02 -18.68 -9.81
CA ALA A 264 -3.10 -18.86 -10.92
C ALA A 264 -1.83 -18.01 -10.77
N ALA A 265 -1.95 -16.76 -10.30
CA ALA A 265 -0.82 -15.88 -10.03
C ALA A 265 0.07 -16.45 -8.90
N LEU A 266 -0.55 -16.91 -7.81
CA LEU A 266 0.17 -17.51 -6.67
C LEU A 266 0.95 -18.76 -7.09
N SER A 267 0.43 -19.55 -8.01
CA SER A 267 1.11 -20.75 -8.55
C SER A 267 2.31 -20.41 -9.45
N ASP A 268 2.49 -19.16 -9.87
CA ASP A 268 3.54 -18.74 -10.81
C ASP A 268 4.66 -17.94 -10.13
N GLN A 269 5.35 -18.57 -9.18
CA GLN A 269 6.43 -17.93 -8.43
C GLN A 269 7.64 -17.56 -9.31
N GLN A 270 7.80 -18.19 -10.47
CA GLN A 270 8.81 -17.78 -11.44
C GLN A 270 8.54 -16.40 -12.01
N TRP A 271 7.24 -16.09 -12.27
CA TRP A 271 6.85 -14.75 -12.72
C TRP A 271 7.10 -13.70 -11.62
N VAL A 272 6.77 -14.01 -10.37
CA VAL A 272 7.04 -13.10 -9.23
C VAL A 272 8.55 -12.83 -9.13
N SER A 273 9.39 -13.86 -9.27
CA SER A 273 10.85 -13.70 -9.26
C SER A 273 11.35 -12.85 -10.44
N HIS A 274 10.76 -13.02 -11.63
CA HIS A 274 11.04 -12.17 -12.79
C HIS A 274 10.65 -10.72 -12.51
N LEU A 275 9.45 -10.46 -12.03
CA LEU A 275 8.99 -9.12 -11.68
C LEU A 275 9.87 -8.44 -10.62
N ARG A 276 10.35 -9.20 -9.63
CA ARG A 276 11.30 -8.70 -8.62
C ARG A 276 12.60 -8.20 -9.26
N ALA A 277 13.12 -8.92 -10.25
CA ALA A 277 14.31 -8.51 -10.99
C ALA A 277 14.05 -7.24 -11.82
N GLU A 278 12.98 -7.21 -12.62
CA GLU A 278 12.58 -6.04 -13.42
C GLU A 278 12.40 -4.78 -12.56
N VAL A 279 11.71 -4.91 -11.42
CA VAL A 279 11.51 -3.79 -10.48
C VAL A 279 12.83 -3.34 -9.87
N SER A 280 13.76 -4.27 -9.60
CA SER A 280 15.09 -3.91 -9.09
C SER A 280 15.89 -3.10 -10.11
N GLU A 281 15.90 -3.53 -11.39
CA GLU A 281 16.53 -2.78 -12.48
C GLU A 281 15.89 -1.40 -12.69
N ALA A 282 14.57 -1.33 -12.66
CA ALA A 282 13.84 -0.08 -12.77
C ALA A 282 14.16 0.89 -11.62
N ARG A 283 14.26 0.40 -10.37
CA ARG A 283 14.70 1.22 -9.22
C ARG A 283 16.11 1.77 -9.42
N ALA A 284 17.05 0.92 -9.89
CA ALA A 284 18.41 1.36 -10.20
C ALA A 284 18.41 2.47 -11.27
N ARG A 285 17.60 2.28 -12.33
CA ARG A 285 17.45 3.28 -13.39
C ARG A 285 16.88 4.59 -12.89
N ILE A 286 15.88 4.57 -11.99
CA ILE A 286 15.35 5.78 -11.36
C ILE A 286 16.45 6.48 -10.55
N GLY A 287 17.28 5.73 -9.82
CA GLY A 287 18.43 6.28 -9.09
C GLY A 287 19.46 6.95 -10.00
N GLU A 288 19.78 6.35 -11.15
CA GLU A 288 20.64 6.95 -12.16
C GLU A 288 20.05 8.28 -12.72
N ILE A 289 18.74 8.28 -13.03
CA ILE A 289 18.05 9.47 -13.50
C ILE A 289 18.11 10.57 -12.44
N ALA A 290 17.88 10.26 -11.18
CA ALA A 290 18.00 11.21 -10.08
C ALA A 290 19.41 11.77 -9.98
N ALA A 291 20.43 10.92 -9.95
CA ALA A 291 21.85 11.31 -9.86
C ALA A 291 22.30 12.18 -11.02
N GLN A 292 21.88 11.91 -12.27
CA GLN A 292 22.15 12.71 -13.45
C GLN A 292 21.58 14.15 -13.35
N ASN A 293 20.58 14.34 -12.48
CA ASN A 293 19.97 15.65 -12.22
C ASN A 293 20.43 16.26 -10.89
N GLY A 294 21.46 15.71 -10.25
CA GLY A 294 21.99 16.21 -8.97
C GLY A 294 21.07 15.94 -7.76
N LEU A 295 20.16 14.97 -7.88
CA LEU A 295 19.24 14.56 -6.83
C LEU A 295 19.69 13.24 -6.17
N SER A 296 19.23 13.00 -4.96
CA SER A 296 19.43 11.74 -4.25
C SER A 296 18.12 10.94 -4.15
N ILE A 297 18.23 9.65 -3.87
CA ILE A 297 17.09 8.77 -3.64
C ILE A 297 17.09 8.25 -2.22
N ILE A 298 15.91 7.94 -1.71
CA ILE A 298 15.75 7.13 -0.51
C ILE A 298 15.81 5.66 -0.94
N ALA A 299 16.65 4.86 -0.25
CA ALA A 299 16.76 3.44 -0.53
C ALA A 299 15.41 2.74 -0.38
N SER A 300 14.98 2.02 -1.42
CA SER A 300 13.63 1.46 -1.49
C SER A 300 13.63 -0.05 -1.66
N ALA A 301 12.74 -0.72 -0.92
CA ALA A 301 12.42 -2.13 -1.07
C ALA A 301 11.00 -2.36 -1.63
N THR A 302 10.44 -1.37 -2.33
CA THR A 302 9.09 -1.41 -2.93
C THR A 302 9.18 -1.38 -4.46
N ASN A 303 8.03 -1.25 -5.14
CA ASN A 303 8.00 -0.98 -6.59
C ASN A 303 7.97 0.52 -6.93
N PHE A 304 8.54 1.36 -6.09
CA PHE A 304 8.71 2.80 -6.33
C PHE A 304 9.99 3.30 -5.66
N VAL A 305 10.39 4.52 -6.00
CA VAL A 305 11.51 5.22 -5.36
C VAL A 305 11.07 6.63 -4.99
N SER A 306 11.37 7.06 -3.78
CA SER A 306 11.25 8.45 -3.36
C SER A 306 12.54 9.19 -3.69
N ILE A 307 12.44 10.22 -4.54
CA ILE A 307 13.56 11.07 -4.98
C ILE A 307 13.50 12.36 -4.16
N ASP A 308 14.54 12.64 -3.39
CA ASP A 308 14.70 13.90 -2.69
C ASP A 308 15.02 15.02 -3.70
N CYS A 309 14.16 16.04 -3.77
CA CYS A 309 14.31 17.17 -4.68
C CYS A 309 15.38 18.19 -4.22
N GLY A 310 16.06 17.93 -3.10
CA GLY A 310 17.17 18.75 -2.58
C GLY A 310 16.76 20.07 -1.95
N ARG A 311 15.45 20.31 -1.75
CA ARG A 311 14.85 21.50 -1.13
C ARG A 311 13.61 21.09 -0.31
N ASP A 312 12.77 22.04 0.04
CA ASP A 312 11.55 21.83 0.82
C ASP A 312 10.38 21.23 0.00
N GLY A 313 9.28 20.94 0.70
CA GLY A 313 8.06 20.38 0.10
C GLY A 313 7.40 21.34 -0.92
N GLY A 314 7.58 22.66 -0.76
CA GLY A 314 7.10 23.66 -1.75
C GLY A 314 7.77 23.46 -3.10
N PHE A 315 9.08 23.29 -3.10
CA PHE A 315 9.85 23.02 -4.31
C PHE A 315 9.49 21.66 -4.93
N ALA A 316 9.40 20.58 -4.12
CA ALA A 316 9.00 19.26 -4.62
C ALA A 316 7.60 19.28 -5.24
N LYS A 317 6.67 20.05 -4.65
CA LYS A 317 5.33 20.26 -5.19
C LYS A 317 5.34 20.98 -6.55
N ALA A 318 6.22 21.98 -6.72
CA ALA A 318 6.41 22.65 -8.01
C ALA A 318 6.99 21.69 -9.06
N VAL A 319 7.99 20.87 -8.70
CA VAL A 319 8.54 19.83 -9.58
C VAL A 319 7.45 18.85 -10.02
N LEU A 320 6.64 18.34 -9.07
CA LEU A 320 5.51 17.46 -9.36
C LEU A 320 4.50 18.11 -10.31
N ALA A 321 4.13 19.36 -10.08
CA ALA A 321 3.18 20.08 -10.94
C ALA A 321 3.71 20.24 -12.37
N ASN A 322 5.01 20.54 -12.52
CA ASN A 322 5.67 20.65 -13.82
C ASN A 322 5.74 19.30 -14.54
N LEU A 323 6.07 18.18 -13.83
CA LEU A 323 6.04 16.83 -14.40
C LEU A 323 4.65 16.47 -14.92
N VAL A 324 3.61 16.70 -14.12
CA VAL A 324 2.21 16.45 -14.50
C VAL A 324 1.81 17.29 -15.72
N ARG A 325 2.19 18.56 -15.77
CA ARG A 325 1.92 19.45 -16.92
C ARG A 325 2.55 18.90 -18.21
N GLU A 326 3.78 18.39 -18.12
CA GLU A 326 4.52 17.79 -19.23
C GLU A 326 4.11 16.34 -19.56
N GLY A 327 3.13 15.81 -18.90
CA GLY A 327 2.57 14.47 -19.20
C GLY A 327 3.23 13.32 -18.47
N ILE A 328 3.89 13.56 -17.36
CA ILE A 328 4.45 12.51 -16.49
C ILE A 328 3.67 12.49 -15.18
N PHE A 329 2.91 11.41 -14.94
CA PHE A 329 2.17 11.24 -13.71
C PHE A 329 3.05 10.60 -12.64
N VAL A 330 3.38 11.37 -11.61
CA VAL A 330 4.07 10.92 -10.38
C VAL A 330 3.29 11.41 -9.15
N ARG A 331 3.72 11.01 -7.97
CA ARG A 331 3.17 11.48 -6.69
C ARG A 331 4.26 11.97 -5.75
N MET A 332 3.87 12.41 -4.56
CA MET A 332 4.77 12.83 -3.49
C MET A 332 4.18 12.42 -2.13
N PRO A 333 5.01 12.25 -1.09
CA PRO A 333 4.54 12.23 0.29
C PRO A 333 3.82 13.53 0.66
N PHE A 334 2.94 13.50 1.67
CA PHE A 334 2.06 14.63 1.98
C PHE A 334 2.50 15.41 3.21
N VAL A 335 3.44 14.87 3.99
CA VAL A 335 3.81 15.39 5.31
C VAL A 335 5.30 15.71 5.33
N ALA A 336 5.65 16.86 5.93
CA ALA A 336 7.03 17.27 6.12
C ALA A 336 7.72 16.39 7.21
N PRO A 337 8.99 16.10 7.06
CA PRO A 337 9.91 16.55 6.00
C PRO A 337 9.93 15.65 4.75
N GLN A 338 9.12 14.58 4.70
CA GLN A 338 9.09 13.61 3.59
C GLN A 338 8.53 14.22 2.31
N ASP A 339 7.71 15.27 2.42
CA ASP A 339 7.15 16.03 1.29
C ASP A 339 8.19 16.74 0.42
N ARG A 340 9.48 16.76 0.84
CA ARG A 340 10.62 17.18 0.01
C ARG A 340 10.90 16.26 -1.16
N CYS A 341 10.27 15.06 -1.19
CA CYS A 341 10.46 14.04 -2.19
C CYS A 341 9.31 14.00 -3.23
N ILE A 342 9.63 13.60 -4.45
CA ILE A 342 8.67 13.02 -5.39
C ILE A 342 8.79 11.51 -5.36
N ARG A 343 7.69 10.79 -5.59
CA ARG A 343 7.63 9.33 -5.58
C ARG A 343 7.32 8.80 -6.96
N VAL A 344 8.22 7.97 -7.51
CA VAL A 344 8.20 7.46 -8.88
C VAL A 344 8.09 5.95 -8.85
N SER A 345 7.04 5.37 -9.45
CA SER A 345 6.86 3.93 -9.57
C SER A 345 7.90 3.32 -10.52
N ALA A 346 8.38 2.13 -10.18
CA ALA A 346 9.24 1.34 -11.05
C ALA A 346 8.44 0.85 -12.27
N GLY A 347 8.93 1.13 -13.45
CA GLY A 347 8.30 0.76 -14.71
C GLY A 347 9.34 0.41 -15.77
N PRO A 348 8.89 -0.13 -16.91
CA PRO A 348 9.76 -0.46 -18.03
C PRO A 348 10.44 0.79 -18.60
N LYS A 349 11.51 0.55 -19.37
CA LYS A 349 12.29 1.61 -20.00
C LYS A 349 11.42 2.60 -20.80
N ALA A 350 10.37 2.10 -21.46
CA ALA A 350 9.46 2.92 -22.24
C ALA A 350 8.74 4.00 -21.42
N ASP A 351 8.48 3.76 -20.13
CA ASP A 351 7.87 4.74 -19.21
C ASP A 351 8.94 5.61 -18.52
N LEU A 352 10.13 5.05 -18.22
CA LEU A 352 11.20 5.77 -17.54
C LEU A 352 11.96 6.74 -18.48
N ASP A 353 12.05 6.47 -19.80
CA ASP A 353 12.71 7.36 -20.74
C ASP A 353 12.00 8.72 -20.89
N PRO A 354 10.65 8.82 -21.03
CA PRO A 354 9.92 10.08 -20.95
C PRO A 354 10.17 10.82 -19.62
N PHE A 355 10.15 10.12 -18.49
CA PHE A 355 10.47 10.72 -17.20
C PHE A 355 11.88 11.32 -17.16
N ALA A 356 12.88 10.56 -17.60
CA ALA A 356 14.28 11.02 -17.68
C ALA A 356 14.46 12.27 -18.55
N LYS A 357 13.71 12.37 -19.65
CA LYS A 357 13.75 13.53 -20.56
C LYS A 357 13.09 14.77 -19.97
N ILE A 358 12.05 14.61 -19.19
CA ILE A 358 11.22 15.71 -18.67
C ILE A 358 11.70 16.20 -17.30
N LEU A 359 12.28 15.34 -16.45
CA LEU A 359 12.71 15.73 -15.11
C LEU A 359 13.61 16.98 -15.07
N PRO A 360 14.69 17.12 -15.89
CA PRO A 360 15.51 18.32 -15.86
C PRO A 360 14.72 19.60 -16.18
N LYS A 361 13.79 19.55 -17.13
CA LYS A 361 12.94 20.69 -17.48
C LYS A 361 11.99 21.06 -16.33
N ALA A 362 11.42 20.05 -15.66
CA ALA A 362 10.53 20.27 -14.52
C ALA A 362 11.28 20.90 -13.34
N LEU A 363 12.52 20.49 -13.10
CA LEU A 363 13.40 21.09 -12.09
C LEU A 363 13.75 22.54 -12.41
N ASP A 364 14.12 22.84 -13.67
CA ASP A 364 14.45 24.20 -14.10
C ASP A 364 13.24 25.13 -13.98
N ALA A 365 12.06 24.69 -14.41
CA ALA A 365 10.82 25.44 -14.25
C ALA A 365 10.51 25.70 -12.76
N ALA A 366 10.63 24.69 -11.91
CA ALA A 366 10.40 24.83 -10.47
C ALA A 366 11.38 25.78 -9.78
N ARG A 367 12.63 25.88 -10.27
CA ARG A 367 13.63 26.85 -9.78
C ARG A 367 13.28 28.29 -10.12
N LEU A 368 12.54 28.51 -11.21
CA LEU A 368 12.09 29.87 -11.63
C LEU A 368 10.80 30.29 -10.89
N GLU A 369 10.03 29.33 -10.40
CA GLU A 369 8.77 29.56 -9.67
C GLU A 369 8.99 29.80 -8.16
N ASN A 370 10.16 29.39 -7.61
CA ASN A 370 10.57 29.48 -6.21
C ASN A 370 11.98 30.11 -6.06
#